data_5aab72a190e85bd84516338de181d4fd
#
_entry.id   5aab72a190e85bd84516338de181d4fd
#
_cell.length_a   1.000
_cell.length_b   1.000
_cell.length_c   1.000
_cell.angle_alpha   90.00
_cell.angle_beta   90.00
_cell.angle_gamma   90.00
#
_symmetry.space_group_name_H-M   'P 1'
#
loop_
_entity.id
_entity.type
_entity.pdbx_description
1 polymer ?
#
loop_
_entity_poly.entity_id
_entity_poly.type
_entity_poly.pdbx_seq_one_letter_code
_entity_poly.pdbx_strand_id
1 'polypeptide(L)'
;MDDASREALLSELQAQADGPQQRHEIHERASGQALCSALGAAVLLFVGGWLVSLPSLIHLRSAQWLCWIPGALLLAAGLALLAGAEAFSRRHGRRVMLLTADGVQFANAREATPWECFDAFEIEQQHLSLALVFSVMAGQRVQGLTPPRFKSLAAPDARLVAAGMRLRLWLFNPMLGGRRLDIEALTDLLHAYLQAAQARRTLGKLYPEIQRFSAVRQSTGQ
;
A
#
# COMPACT_ATOMS: atom_id res chain seq x y z
N MET A 1 26.24 -5.47 -35.28
CA MET A 1 25.12 -6.18 -34.66
C MET A 1 24.34 -6.78 -35.80
N ASP A 2 24.25 -8.10 -35.86
CA ASP A 2 23.62 -8.83 -36.97
C ASP A 2 22.11 -8.54 -36.98
N ASP A 3 21.51 -8.47 -38.17
CA ASP A 3 20.06 -8.23 -38.33
C ASP A 3 19.23 -9.28 -37.59
N ALA A 4 19.67 -10.53 -37.55
CA ALA A 4 19.05 -11.60 -36.78
C ALA A 4 19.04 -11.34 -35.28
N SER A 5 20.11 -10.78 -34.71
CA SER A 5 20.20 -10.39 -33.29
C SER A 5 19.29 -9.21 -32.99
N ARG A 6 19.10 -8.31 -33.93
CA ARG A 6 18.18 -7.18 -33.78
C ARG A 6 16.74 -7.61 -33.82
N GLU A 7 16.35 -8.51 -34.70
CA GLU A 7 14.99 -9.07 -34.76
C GLU A 7 14.65 -9.87 -33.50
N ALA A 8 15.62 -10.67 -33.00
CA ALA A 8 15.41 -11.40 -31.73
C ALA A 8 15.19 -10.47 -30.56
N LEU A 9 15.98 -9.41 -30.40
CA LEU A 9 15.81 -8.40 -29.37
C LEU A 9 14.46 -7.66 -29.47
N LEU A 10 14.03 -7.36 -30.68
CA LEU A 10 12.73 -6.71 -30.91
C LEU A 10 11.57 -7.63 -30.56
N SER A 11 11.64 -8.91 -30.92
CA SER A 11 10.61 -9.89 -30.56
C SER A 11 10.53 -10.10 -29.05
N GLU A 12 11.67 -10.12 -28.37
CA GLU A 12 11.73 -10.22 -26.91
C GLU A 12 11.14 -8.96 -26.23
N LEU A 13 11.51 -7.76 -26.68
CA LEU A 13 10.93 -6.51 -26.19
C LEU A 13 9.42 -6.44 -26.45
N GLN A 14 8.95 -6.95 -27.57
CA GLN A 14 7.53 -7.02 -27.88
C GLN A 14 6.78 -7.98 -26.95
N ALA A 15 7.34 -9.16 -26.70
CA ALA A 15 6.80 -10.12 -25.75
C ALA A 15 6.77 -9.56 -24.32
N GLN A 16 7.81 -8.81 -23.90
CA GLN A 16 7.81 -8.13 -22.61
C GLN A 16 6.79 -6.98 -22.56
N ALA A 17 6.62 -6.23 -23.65
CA ALA A 17 5.67 -5.12 -23.73
C ALA A 17 4.20 -5.57 -23.63
N ASP A 18 3.90 -6.78 -24.10
CA ASP A 18 2.56 -7.38 -23.97
C ASP A 18 2.18 -7.63 -22.51
N GLY A 19 3.13 -7.95 -21.64
CA GLY A 19 3.00 -8.01 -20.17
C GLY A 19 1.70 -8.55 -19.64
N PRO A 20 1.40 -8.37 -18.34
CA PRO A 20 0.12 -8.78 -17.77
C PRO A 20 -1.03 -7.91 -18.30
N GLN A 21 -1.97 -8.51 -19.03
CA GLN A 21 -3.19 -7.84 -19.50
C GLN A 21 -4.33 -7.91 -18.48
N GLN A 22 -4.19 -8.79 -17.48
CA GLN A 22 -5.21 -8.98 -16.47
C GLN A 22 -5.24 -7.82 -15.49
N ARG A 23 -6.43 -7.50 -15.02
CA ARG A 23 -6.65 -6.54 -13.94
C ARG A 23 -6.51 -7.25 -12.60
N HIS A 24 -5.62 -6.76 -11.73
CA HIS A 24 -5.39 -7.33 -10.41
C HIS A 24 -5.79 -6.34 -9.31
N GLU A 25 -6.75 -6.73 -8.48
CA GLU A 25 -7.18 -5.95 -7.33
C GLU A 25 -6.52 -6.50 -6.06
N ILE A 26 -5.65 -5.68 -5.45
CA ILE A 26 -5.00 -6.03 -4.21
C ILE A 26 -5.80 -5.45 -3.06
N HIS A 27 -6.26 -6.34 -2.18
CA HIS A 27 -7.00 -6.02 -0.97
C HIS A 27 -6.13 -6.23 0.25
N GLU A 28 -6.55 -5.71 1.39
CA GLU A 28 -5.83 -5.82 2.64
C GLU A 28 -6.60 -6.68 3.65
N ARG A 29 -5.87 -7.56 4.35
CA ARG A 29 -6.43 -8.36 5.43
C ARG A 29 -5.81 -7.95 6.77
N ALA A 30 -6.45 -7.01 7.46
CA ALA A 30 -5.98 -6.47 8.74
C ALA A 30 -6.70 -7.07 9.96
N SER A 31 -7.43 -8.20 9.80
CA SER A 31 -8.21 -8.81 10.88
C SER A 31 -7.35 -9.30 12.06
N GLY A 32 -6.16 -9.82 11.78
CA GLY A 32 -5.24 -10.27 12.84
C GLY A 32 -4.76 -9.12 13.71
N GLN A 33 -4.36 -8.00 13.09
CA GLN A 33 -3.94 -6.80 13.80
C GLN A 33 -5.09 -6.17 14.61
N ALA A 34 -6.30 -6.15 14.04
CA ALA A 34 -7.49 -5.68 14.75
C ALA A 34 -7.78 -6.53 16.00
N LEU A 35 -7.73 -7.86 15.86
CA LEU A 35 -7.95 -8.78 16.98
C LEU A 35 -6.88 -8.64 18.07
N CYS A 36 -5.59 -8.63 17.72
CA CYS A 36 -4.50 -8.45 18.68
C CYS A 36 -4.61 -7.12 19.41
N SER A 37 -4.93 -6.03 18.69
CA SER A 37 -5.12 -4.72 19.31
C SER A 37 -6.34 -4.70 20.24
N ALA A 38 -7.43 -5.35 19.87
CA ALA A 38 -8.64 -5.44 20.71
C ALA A 38 -8.39 -6.26 21.99
N LEU A 39 -7.68 -7.40 21.88
CA LEU A 39 -7.31 -8.22 23.04
C LEU A 39 -6.35 -7.45 23.98
N GLY A 40 -5.33 -6.79 23.41
CA GLY A 40 -4.43 -5.94 24.20
C GLY A 40 -5.17 -4.79 24.90
N ALA A 41 -6.09 -4.15 24.20
CA ALA A 41 -6.96 -3.11 24.79
C ALA A 41 -7.78 -3.66 25.96
N ALA A 42 -8.41 -4.83 25.81
CA ALA A 42 -9.22 -5.44 26.87
C ALA A 42 -8.39 -5.72 28.13
N VAL A 43 -7.17 -6.27 27.96
CA VAL A 43 -6.25 -6.52 29.08
C VAL A 43 -5.85 -5.23 29.79
N LEU A 44 -5.45 -4.19 29.03
CA LEU A 44 -5.02 -2.92 29.61
C LEU A 44 -6.17 -2.19 30.31
N LEU A 45 -7.37 -2.20 29.73
CA LEU A 45 -8.56 -1.60 30.34
C LEU A 45 -8.95 -2.34 31.62
N PHE A 46 -8.88 -3.67 31.62
CA PHE A 46 -9.17 -4.47 32.81
C PHE A 46 -8.17 -4.18 33.94
N VAL A 47 -6.86 -4.30 33.65
CA VAL A 47 -5.80 -4.05 34.63
C VAL A 47 -5.80 -2.60 35.11
N GLY A 48 -5.97 -1.65 34.19
CA GLY A 48 -6.04 -0.23 34.53
C GLY A 48 -7.25 0.10 35.41
N GLY A 49 -8.42 -0.43 35.09
CA GLY A 49 -9.64 -0.26 35.90
C GLY A 49 -9.50 -0.89 37.30
N TRP A 50 -8.87 -2.09 37.36
CA TRP A 50 -8.59 -2.75 38.62
C TRP A 50 -7.64 -1.93 39.50
N LEU A 51 -6.53 -1.42 38.94
CA LEU A 51 -5.58 -0.57 39.67
C LEU A 51 -6.22 0.72 40.19
N VAL A 52 -7.07 1.37 39.40
CA VAL A 52 -7.80 2.58 39.84
C VAL A 52 -8.77 2.27 40.97
N SER A 53 -9.37 1.08 40.99
CA SER A 53 -10.34 0.66 42.03
C SER A 53 -9.66 0.15 43.29
N LEU A 54 -8.42 -0.31 43.22
CA LEU A 54 -7.70 -0.95 44.31
C LEU A 54 -7.64 -0.11 45.62
N PRO A 55 -7.31 1.21 45.58
CA PRO A 55 -7.25 2.03 46.80
C PRO A 55 -8.55 2.12 47.57
N SER A 56 -9.69 2.09 46.88
CA SER A 56 -11.01 2.09 47.53
C SER A 56 -11.30 0.74 48.18
N LEU A 57 -10.83 -0.37 47.63
CA LEU A 57 -11.04 -1.72 48.16
C LEU A 57 -10.19 -1.99 49.41
N ILE A 58 -8.95 -1.47 49.44
CA ILE A 58 -8.01 -1.74 50.57
C ILE A 58 -7.85 -0.53 51.52
N HIS A 59 -8.69 0.50 51.41
CA HIS A 59 -8.73 1.70 52.28
C HIS A 59 -7.39 2.45 52.38
N LEU A 60 -6.54 2.36 51.37
CA LEU A 60 -5.27 3.07 51.26
C LEU A 60 -5.45 4.54 50.86
N ARG A 61 -5.72 5.42 51.84
CA ARG A 61 -5.95 6.86 51.55
C ARG A 61 -4.63 7.64 51.28
N SER A 62 -3.53 7.30 51.94
CA SER A 62 -2.29 8.09 51.91
C SER A 62 -1.46 7.89 50.65
N ALA A 63 -1.64 6.80 49.90
CA ALA A 63 -0.84 6.46 48.71
C ALA A 63 -1.68 6.18 47.46
N GLN A 64 -2.91 6.73 47.38
CA GLN A 64 -3.83 6.51 46.26
C GLN A 64 -3.25 6.86 44.89
N TRP A 65 -2.43 7.89 44.81
CA TRP A 65 -1.80 8.33 43.57
C TRP A 65 -0.86 7.28 42.96
N LEU A 66 -0.25 6.42 43.78
CA LEU A 66 0.62 5.32 43.29
C LEU A 66 -0.15 4.30 42.45
N CYS A 67 -1.43 4.11 42.68
CA CYS A 67 -2.32 3.23 41.92
C CYS A 67 -3.03 4.00 40.79
N TRP A 68 -3.48 5.23 41.05
CA TRP A 68 -4.25 6.01 40.07
C TRP A 68 -3.46 6.42 38.85
N ILE A 69 -2.20 6.90 39.03
CA ILE A 69 -1.38 7.31 37.87
C ILE A 69 -1.12 6.16 36.92
N PRO A 70 -0.55 5.00 37.33
CA PRO A 70 -0.34 3.88 36.43
C PRO A 70 -1.66 3.31 35.90
N GLY A 71 -2.71 3.27 36.71
CA GLY A 71 -4.04 2.83 36.28
C GLY A 71 -4.61 3.72 35.17
N ALA A 72 -4.53 5.04 35.32
CA ALA A 72 -4.96 5.99 34.30
C ALA A 72 -4.13 5.88 33.01
N LEU A 73 -2.81 5.67 33.11
CA LEU A 73 -1.95 5.46 31.95
C LEU A 73 -2.32 4.18 31.19
N LEU A 74 -2.60 3.08 31.91
CA LEU A 74 -3.05 1.84 31.31
C LEU A 74 -4.42 1.98 30.64
N LEU A 75 -5.35 2.70 31.25
CA LEU A 75 -6.66 3.01 30.65
C LEU A 75 -6.49 3.83 29.37
N ALA A 76 -5.65 4.87 29.37
CA ALA A 76 -5.36 5.68 28.21
C ALA A 76 -4.72 4.83 27.09
N ALA A 77 -3.75 3.96 27.41
CA ALA A 77 -3.14 3.04 26.47
C ALA A 77 -4.15 2.03 25.93
N GLY A 78 -5.03 1.48 26.77
CA GLY A 78 -6.10 0.59 26.34
C GLY A 78 -7.08 1.25 25.38
N LEU A 79 -7.48 2.50 25.63
CA LEU A 79 -8.33 3.28 24.73
C LEU A 79 -7.62 3.56 23.39
N ALA A 80 -6.31 3.86 23.41
CA ALA A 80 -5.54 4.05 22.21
C ALA A 80 -5.46 2.77 21.36
N LEU A 81 -5.26 1.60 22.01
CA LEU A 81 -5.28 0.31 21.30
C LEU A 81 -6.68 -0.02 20.75
N LEU A 82 -7.75 0.33 21.45
CA LEU A 82 -9.11 0.14 20.97
C LEU A 82 -9.39 0.98 19.73
N ALA A 83 -8.93 2.24 19.71
CA ALA A 83 -9.00 3.09 18.54
C ALA A 83 -8.15 2.51 17.37
N GLY A 84 -7.00 1.90 17.67
CA GLY A 84 -6.20 1.16 16.70
C GLY A 84 -6.93 -0.06 16.13
N ALA A 85 -7.56 -0.86 16.99
CA ALA A 85 -8.37 -2.02 16.58
C ALA A 85 -9.50 -1.63 15.61
N GLU A 86 -10.19 -0.54 15.91
CA GLU A 86 -11.23 0.02 15.04
C GLU A 86 -10.63 0.49 13.70
N ALA A 87 -9.47 1.14 13.70
CA ALA A 87 -8.79 1.58 12.50
C ALA A 87 -8.41 0.37 11.60
N PHE A 88 -7.85 -0.69 12.17
CA PHE A 88 -7.51 -1.93 11.43
C PHE A 88 -8.76 -2.67 10.95
N SER A 89 -9.84 -2.69 11.74
CA SER A 89 -11.12 -3.26 11.31
C SER A 89 -11.68 -2.54 10.09
N ARG A 90 -11.59 -1.22 10.05
CA ARG A 90 -12.02 -0.41 8.90
C ARG A 90 -11.16 -0.61 7.64
N ARG A 91 -9.91 -1.03 7.80
CA ARG A 91 -9.01 -1.37 6.67
C ARG A 91 -9.29 -2.74 6.08
N HIS A 92 -9.82 -3.66 6.89
CA HIS A 92 -10.04 -5.04 6.47
C HIS A 92 -10.93 -5.13 5.23
N GLY A 93 -10.49 -5.86 4.22
CA GLY A 93 -11.20 -6.05 2.95
C GLY A 93 -11.20 -4.84 2.01
N ARG A 94 -10.59 -3.72 2.38
CA ARG A 94 -10.49 -2.57 1.47
C ARG A 94 -9.49 -2.83 0.36
N ARG A 95 -9.82 -2.34 -0.82
CA ARG A 95 -8.90 -2.30 -1.95
C ARG A 95 -7.80 -1.30 -1.66
N VAL A 96 -6.57 -1.74 -1.77
CA VAL A 96 -5.36 -0.92 -1.57
C VAL A 96 -4.91 -0.33 -2.88
N MET A 97 -4.81 -1.16 -3.90
CA MET A 97 -4.44 -0.76 -5.25
C MET A 97 -5.05 -1.67 -6.29
N LEU A 98 -5.20 -1.13 -7.47
CA LEU A 98 -5.64 -1.79 -8.67
C LEU A 98 -4.51 -1.70 -9.69
N LEU A 99 -4.02 -2.84 -10.13
CA LEU A 99 -3.02 -2.95 -11.18
C LEU A 99 -3.72 -3.22 -12.51
N THR A 100 -3.39 -2.43 -13.50
CA THR A 100 -3.84 -2.60 -14.89
C THR A 100 -2.64 -2.56 -15.82
N ALA A 101 -2.80 -2.97 -17.07
CA ALA A 101 -1.73 -2.91 -18.05
C ALA A 101 -1.16 -1.47 -18.21
N ASP A 102 -2.01 -0.45 -18.07
CA ASP A 102 -1.65 0.95 -18.32
C ASP A 102 -1.14 1.68 -17.09
N GLY A 103 -1.50 1.24 -15.89
CA GLY A 103 -1.11 1.95 -14.67
C GLY A 103 -1.59 1.31 -13.38
N VAL A 104 -1.28 1.98 -12.28
CA VAL A 104 -1.69 1.59 -10.93
C VAL A 104 -2.64 2.66 -10.35
N GLN A 105 -3.80 2.24 -9.86
CA GLN A 105 -4.73 3.11 -9.15
C GLN A 105 -4.66 2.81 -7.66
N PHE A 106 -4.24 3.78 -6.86
CA PHE A 106 -4.21 3.68 -5.40
C PHE A 106 -5.59 3.93 -4.79
N ALA A 107 -5.82 3.45 -3.57
CA ALA A 107 -7.10 3.58 -2.88
C ALA A 107 -7.57 5.05 -2.73
N ASN A 108 -6.63 5.98 -2.57
CA ASN A 108 -6.89 7.41 -2.44
C ASN A 108 -6.66 8.19 -3.74
N ALA A 109 -6.50 7.50 -4.89
CA ALA A 109 -6.37 8.14 -6.19
C ALA A 109 -7.70 8.08 -6.94
N ARG A 110 -8.07 9.19 -7.61
CA ARG A 110 -9.24 9.23 -8.49
C ARG A 110 -8.98 8.53 -9.82
N GLU A 111 -7.76 8.61 -10.30
CA GLU A 111 -7.32 8.09 -11.59
C GLU A 111 -6.14 7.14 -11.41
N ALA A 112 -5.93 6.26 -12.36
CA ALA A 112 -4.75 5.42 -12.40
C ALA A 112 -3.52 6.27 -12.75
N THR A 113 -2.43 6.04 -12.02
CA THR A 113 -1.13 6.62 -12.36
C THR A 113 -0.46 5.69 -13.38
N PRO A 114 -0.07 6.19 -14.56
CA PRO A 114 0.62 5.38 -15.55
C PRO A 114 1.91 4.78 -15.00
N TRP A 115 2.21 3.53 -15.38
CA TRP A 115 3.47 2.88 -14.98
C TRP A 115 4.71 3.63 -15.43
N GLU A 116 4.59 4.38 -16.49
CA GLU A 116 5.65 5.23 -17.04
C GLU A 116 6.08 6.36 -16.11
N CYS A 117 5.26 6.70 -15.12
CA CYS A 117 5.62 7.66 -14.07
C CYS A 117 6.62 7.10 -13.08
N PHE A 118 6.82 5.78 -13.04
CA PHE A 118 7.68 5.12 -12.07
C PHE A 118 8.95 4.57 -12.74
N ASP A 119 10.07 4.75 -12.05
CA ASP A 119 11.38 4.22 -12.49
C ASP A 119 11.66 2.87 -11.84
N ALA A 120 11.39 2.76 -10.56
CA ALA A 120 11.62 1.56 -9.75
C ALA A 120 10.62 1.49 -8.60
N PHE A 121 10.59 0.35 -7.92
CA PHE A 121 9.94 0.22 -6.63
C PHE A 121 10.82 -0.57 -5.66
N GLU A 122 10.60 -0.33 -4.37
CA GLU A 122 11.28 -1.01 -3.27
C GLU A 122 10.22 -1.51 -2.29
N ILE A 123 10.44 -2.67 -1.69
CA ILE A 123 9.60 -3.20 -0.61
C ILE A 123 10.41 -3.19 0.68
N GLU A 124 10.04 -2.32 1.61
CA GLU A 124 10.62 -2.25 2.94
C GLU A 124 9.78 -3.08 3.91
N GLN A 125 10.36 -4.11 4.49
CA GLN A 125 9.69 -4.88 5.53
C GLN A 125 9.91 -4.19 6.89
N GLN A 126 8.82 -3.84 7.57
CA GLN A 126 8.84 -3.27 8.90
C GLN A 126 7.95 -4.11 9.83
N HIS A 127 8.57 -4.89 10.72
CA HIS A 127 7.94 -5.76 11.74
C HIS A 127 6.62 -6.45 11.31
N LEU A 128 5.50 -5.73 11.33
CA LEU A 128 4.15 -6.25 11.03
C LEU A 128 3.53 -5.66 9.75
N SER A 129 4.28 -4.85 9.00
CA SER A 129 3.79 -4.18 7.80
C SER A 129 4.84 -4.19 6.70
N LEU A 130 4.37 -4.07 5.46
CA LEU A 130 5.19 -3.85 4.30
C LEU A 130 5.03 -2.39 3.86
N ALA A 131 6.11 -1.70 3.60
CA ALA A 131 6.06 -0.40 2.95
C ALA A 131 6.52 -0.57 1.51
N LEU A 132 5.60 -0.35 0.57
CA LEU A 132 5.88 -0.30 -0.85
C LEU A 132 6.23 1.14 -1.20
N VAL A 133 7.39 1.34 -1.79
CA VAL A 133 7.91 2.66 -2.15
C VAL A 133 8.17 2.68 -3.65
N PHE A 134 7.42 3.47 -4.39
CA PHE A 134 7.66 3.71 -5.82
C PHE A 134 8.54 4.95 -5.98
N SER A 135 9.58 4.85 -6.77
CA SER A 135 10.40 5.97 -7.21
C SER A 135 9.75 6.64 -8.41
N VAL A 136 9.38 7.92 -8.27
CA VAL A 136 8.75 8.70 -9.34
C VAL A 136 9.85 9.24 -10.25
N MET A 137 9.67 9.06 -11.55
CA MET A 137 10.63 9.52 -12.56
C MET A 137 10.77 11.05 -12.55
N ALA A 138 11.98 11.54 -12.75
CA ALA A 138 12.26 12.97 -12.81
C ALA A 138 11.40 13.67 -13.89
N GLY A 139 10.75 14.75 -13.48
CA GLY A 139 9.85 15.51 -14.36
C GLY A 139 8.41 14.98 -14.47
N GLN A 140 8.13 13.79 -13.92
CA GLN A 140 6.77 13.26 -13.84
C GLN A 140 6.10 13.66 -12.52
N ARG A 141 4.77 13.74 -12.53
CA ARG A 141 3.98 14.03 -11.34
C ARG A 141 2.87 13.00 -11.19
N VAL A 142 2.76 12.44 -10.00
CA VAL A 142 1.61 11.60 -9.63
C VAL A 142 0.43 12.53 -9.38
N GLN A 143 -0.56 12.47 -10.25
CA GLN A 143 -1.74 13.31 -10.19
C GLN A 143 -2.91 12.59 -9.49
N GLY A 144 -3.88 13.37 -9.01
CA GLY A 144 -5.15 12.82 -8.52
C GLY A 144 -5.09 12.13 -7.15
N LEU A 145 -3.94 12.16 -6.45
CA LEU A 145 -3.87 11.68 -5.07
C LEU A 145 -4.60 12.66 -4.15
N THR A 146 -5.61 12.16 -3.44
CA THR A 146 -6.21 12.90 -2.34
C THR A 146 -5.24 12.94 -1.17
N PRO A 147 -5.06 14.09 -0.48
CA PRO A 147 -4.21 14.15 0.70
C PRO A 147 -4.58 13.05 1.68
N PRO A 148 -3.61 12.35 2.27
CA PRO A 148 -3.90 11.30 3.24
C PRO A 148 -4.64 11.92 4.41
N ARG A 149 -5.78 11.33 4.76
CA ARG A 149 -6.56 11.76 5.93
C ARG A 149 -5.73 11.51 7.17
N PHE A 150 -5.92 12.33 8.21
CA PHE A 150 -5.20 12.24 9.49
C PHE A 150 -5.15 10.82 10.08
N LYS A 151 -6.12 9.97 9.74
CA LYS A 151 -6.21 8.56 10.17
C LYS A 151 -5.63 7.60 9.13
N SER A 152 -4.35 7.74 8.80
CA SER A 152 -3.67 6.81 7.86
C SER A 152 -3.66 5.34 8.31
N LEU A 153 -3.81 5.07 9.60
CA LEU A 153 -4.02 3.71 10.10
C LEU A 153 -5.38 3.14 9.67
N ALA A 154 -6.38 3.99 9.43
CA ALA A 154 -7.72 3.57 9.02
C ALA A 154 -7.92 3.46 7.51
N ALA A 155 -6.95 3.87 6.69
CA ALA A 155 -7.04 3.83 5.24
C ALA A 155 -5.68 3.51 4.61
N PRO A 156 -5.64 2.66 3.57
CA PRO A 156 -4.43 2.30 2.85
C PRO A 156 -4.05 3.40 1.84
N ASP A 157 -3.81 4.62 2.33
CA ASP A 157 -3.56 5.77 1.49
C ASP A 157 -2.10 5.83 1.05
N ALA A 158 -1.88 6.01 -0.25
CA ALA A 158 -0.57 6.30 -0.80
C ALA A 158 -0.16 7.76 -0.49
N ARG A 159 1.11 7.97 -0.16
CA ARG A 159 1.65 9.28 0.21
C ARG A 159 2.86 9.62 -0.62
N LEU A 160 2.90 10.85 -1.11
CA LEU A 160 4.10 11.42 -1.69
C LEU A 160 5.05 11.85 -0.57
N VAL A 161 6.30 11.40 -0.64
CA VAL A 161 7.40 11.74 0.26
C VAL A 161 8.59 12.22 -0.57
N ALA A 162 9.62 12.77 0.09
CA ALA A 162 10.81 13.29 -0.58
C ALA A 162 10.49 14.29 -1.70
N ALA A 163 9.72 15.34 -1.39
CA ALA A 163 9.30 16.40 -2.33
C ALA A 163 8.59 15.87 -3.60
N GLY A 164 7.87 14.75 -3.47
CA GLY A 164 7.11 14.15 -4.58
C GLY A 164 7.90 13.16 -5.43
N MET A 165 9.16 12.88 -5.11
CA MET A 165 10.00 11.91 -5.86
C MET A 165 9.76 10.46 -5.44
N ARG A 166 9.12 10.22 -4.33
CA ARG A 166 8.78 8.87 -3.84
C ARG A 166 7.32 8.81 -3.43
N LEU A 167 6.67 7.72 -3.79
CA LEU A 167 5.30 7.40 -3.36
C LEU A 167 5.36 6.21 -2.43
N ARG A 168 4.95 6.39 -1.19
CA ARG A 168 4.97 5.37 -0.14
C ARG A 168 3.58 4.89 0.20
N LEU A 169 3.41 3.57 0.28
CA LEU A 169 2.17 2.90 0.61
C LEU A 169 2.43 1.84 1.69
N TRP A 170 1.65 1.87 2.77
CA TRP A 170 1.72 0.86 3.83
C TRP A 170 0.72 -0.26 3.56
N LEU A 171 1.19 -1.51 3.60
CA LEU A 171 0.41 -2.72 3.36
C LEU A 171 0.41 -3.63 4.58
N PHE A 172 -0.76 -4.14 4.94
CA PHE A 172 -0.93 -5.17 5.99
C PHE A 172 -1.53 -6.43 5.36
N ASN A 173 -0.72 -7.50 5.23
CA ASN A 173 -1.14 -8.77 4.65
C ASN A 173 -1.90 -8.58 3.31
N PRO A 174 -1.21 -8.21 2.22
CA PRO A 174 -1.84 -8.04 0.92
C PRO A 174 -2.46 -9.35 0.43
N MET A 175 -3.63 -9.25 -0.20
CA MET A 175 -4.42 -10.36 -0.71
C MET A 175 -4.74 -10.15 -2.18
N LEU A 176 -4.62 -11.19 -2.98
CA LEU A 176 -5.04 -11.22 -4.39
C LEU A 176 -5.97 -12.42 -4.61
N GLY A 177 -7.18 -12.17 -5.10
CA GLY A 177 -8.14 -13.24 -5.36
C GLY A 177 -8.45 -14.11 -4.13
N GLY A 178 -8.43 -13.53 -2.91
CA GLY A 178 -8.66 -14.25 -1.66
C GLY A 178 -7.45 -15.00 -1.10
N ARG A 179 -6.32 -15.03 -1.80
CA ARG A 179 -5.06 -15.63 -1.34
C ARG A 179 -4.11 -14.57 -0.82
N ARG A 180 -3.34 -14.89 0.21
CA ARG A 180 -2.31 -14.01 0.72
C ARG A 180 -1.18 -13.93 -0.30
N LEU A 181 -0.79 -12.69 -0.64
CA LEU A 181 0.43 -12.44 -1.38
C LEU A 181 1.60 -12.35 -0.40
N ASP A 182 2.61 -13.19 -0.58
CA ASP A 182 3.90 -13.01 0.06
C ASP A 182 4.70 -11.89 -0.65
N ILE A 183 5.87 -11.58 -0.11
CA ILE A 183 6.70 -10.50 -0.64
C ILE A 183 7.20 -10.84 -2.03
N GLU A 184 7.57 -12.09 -2.29
CA GLU A 184 8.10 -12.55 -3.57
C GLU A 184 7.03 -12.44 -4.66
N ALA A 185 5.83 -13.00 -4.41
CA ALA A 185 4.72 -12.94 -5.36
C ALA A 185 4.27 -11.50 -5.64
N LEU A 186 4.29 -10.61 -4.63
CA LEU A 186 3.99 -9.20 -4.81
C LEU A 186 5.08 -8.51 -5.66
N THR A 187 6.35 -8.82 -5.40
CA THR A 187 7.50 -8.30 -6.14
C THR A 187 7.44 -8.72 -7.60
N ASP A 188 7.25 -10.01 -7.85
CA ASP A 188 7.16 -10.55 -9.21
C ASP A 188 6.01 -9.93 -10.00
N LEU A 189 4.85 -9.81 -9.35
CA LEU A 189 3.69 -9.17 -9.96
C LEU A 189 3.97 -7.72 -10.35
N LEU A 190 4.55 -6.93 -9.45
CA LEU A 190 4.87 -5.52 -9.72
C LEU A 190 5.98 -5.36 -10.75
N HIS A 191 7.00 -6.25 -10.71
CA HIS A 191 8.05 -6.28 -11.72
C HIS A 191 7.50 -6.55 -13.11
N ALA A 192 6.59 -7.52 -13.25
CA ALA A 192 5.99 -7.84 -14.54
C ALA A 192 5.28 -6.63 -15.18
N TYR A 193 4.54 -5.84 -14.39
CA TYR A 193 3.90 -4.63 -14.89
C TYR A 193 4.90 -3.52 -15.24
N LEU A 194 5.89 -3.30 -14.37
CA LEU A 194 6.87 -2.24 -14.55
C LEU A 194 7.78 -2.54 -15.76
N GLN A 195 8.24 -3.79 -15.93
CA GLN A 195 9.03 -4.23 -17.06
C GLN A 195 8.24 -4.08 -18.37
N ALA A 196 6.96 -4.46 -18.40
CA ALA A 196 6.10 -4.26 -19.56
C ALA A 196 5.98 -2.78 -19.95
N ALA A 197 5.85 -1.88 -18.97
CA ALA A 197 5.81 -0.45 -19.23
C ALA A 197 7.15 0.10 -19.74
N GLN A 198 8.26 -0.38 -19.18
CA GLN A 198 9.62 -0.02 -19.64
C GLN A 198 9.89 -0.50 -21.06
N ALA A 199 9.47 -1.74 -21.40
CA ALA A 199 9.58 -2.29 -22.74
C ALA A 199 8.74 -1.47 -23.74
N ARG A 200 7.50 -1.13 -23.40
CA ARG A 200 6.63 -0.26 -24.23
C ARG A 200 7.25 1.11 -24.47
N ARG A 201 7.85 1.72 -23.44
CA ARG A 201 8.56 2.99 -23.57
C ARG A 201 9.77 2.88 -24.49
N THR A 202 10.54 1.79 -24.40
CA THR A 202 11.71 1.53 -25.23
C THR A 202 11.30 1.35 -26.68
N LEU A 203 10.27 0.55 -26.94
CA LEU A 203 9.70 0.36 -28.28
C LEU A 203 9.19 1.69 -28.86
N GLY A 204 8.50 2.51 -28.05
CA GLY A 204 8.01 3.82 -28.49
C GLY A 204 9.14 4.80 -28.88
N LYS A 205 10.30 4.70 -28.21
CA LYS A 205 11.48 5.50 -28.58
C LYS A 205 12.15 5.00 -29.87
N LEU A 206 12.16 3.68 -30.06
CA LEU A 206 12.76 3.06 -31.26
C LEU A 206 11.88 3.23 -32.51
N TYR A 207 10.56 3.22 -32.34
CA TYR A 207 9.59 3.27 -33.42
C TYR A 207 8.48 4.31 -33.13
N PRO A 208 8.78 5.62 -33.23
CA PRO A 208 7.82 6.67 -32.94
C PRO A 208 6.58 6.66 -33.86
N GLU A 209 6.68 6.00 -35.02
CA GLU A 209 5.56 5.86 -35.95
C GLU A 209 4.48 4.89 -35.46
N ILE A 210 4.86 3.83 -34.74
CA ILE A 210 3.91 2.82 -34.22
C ILE A 210 2.97 3.45 -33.16
N GLN A 211 3.47 4.39 -32.36
CA GLN A 211 2.65 5.08 -31.36
C GLN A 211 1.56 5.95 -31.98
N ARG A 212 1.79 6.53 -33.16
CA ARG A 212 0.77 7.32 -33.87
C ARG A 212 -0.41 6.46 -34.34
N PHE A 213 -0.16 5.23 -34.78
CA PHE A 213 -1.21 4.30 -35.23
C PHE A 213 -2.04 3.75 -34.07
N SER A 214 -1.46 3.49 -32.90
CA SER A 214 -2.22 3.01 -31.73
C SER A 214 -3.08 4.12 -31.10
N ALA A 215 -2.62 5.36 -31.09
CA ALA A 215 -3.41 6.51 -30.59
C ALA A 215 -4.63 6.80 -31.49
N VAL A 216 -4.51 6.64 -32.81
CA VAL A 216 -5.62 6.81 -33.76
C VAL A 216 -6.70 5.74 -33.57
N ARG A 217 -6.30 4.49 -33.25
CA ARG A 217 -7.25 3.38 -33.04
C ARG A 217 -8.09 3.54 -31.75
N GLN A 218 -7.53 4.17 -30.73
CA GLN A 218 -8.26 4.46 -29.48
C GLN A 218 -9.25 5.62 -29.61
N SER A 219 -8.98 6.58 -30.52
CA SER A 219 -9.87 7.72 -30.75
C SER A 219 -11.06 7.41 -31.67
N THR A 220 -11.01 6.29 -32.43
CA THR A 220 -12.07 5.91 -33.39
C THR A 220 -13.05 4.86 -32.82
N GLY A 221 -12.83 4.40 -31.57
CA GLY A 221 -13.63 3.36 -30.92
C GLY A 221 -14.56 3.88 -29.80
N GLN A 222 -14.86 5.17 -29.77
CA GLN A 222 -15.88 5.76 -28.88
C GLN A 222 -17.14 6.12 -29.67
#